data_a844423a930a6329db47dd6e2d6ccd8e
#
_entry.id   a844423a930a6329db47dd6e2d6ccd8e
#
_cell.length_a   1.000
_cell.length_b   1.000
_cell.length_c   1.000
_cell.angle_alpha   90.00
_cell.angle_beta   90.00
_cell.angle_gamma   90.00
#
_symmetry.space_group_name_H-M   'P 1'
#
loop_
_entity.id
_entity.type
_entity.pdbx_description
1 polymer ?
#
loop_
_entity_poly.entity_id
_entity_poly.type
_entity_poly.pdbx_seq_one_letter_code
_entity_poly.pdbx_strand_id
1 'polypeptide(L)'
;MKVTLEAINQAIAALFFICYAYQFVYIPIALFRKKKRLPAAAPHRYAVLIAARNEEAVIGDLLDSLHRQDYDMSLVTVFVIADNCTDRTAAIASEKGAVVYTRENRRQVGKGYALEALLAHIRSDYPDG
;
A
#
# COMPACT_ATOMS: atom_id res chain seq x y z
N MET A 1 -25.32 24.84 37.79
CA MET A 1 -24.95 24.73 36.37
C MET A 1 -23.44 24.61 36.12
N LYS A 2 -22.57 25.41 36.74
CA LYS A 2 -21.11 25.30 36.60
C LYS A 2 -20.56 23.95 37.16
N VAL A 3 -21.02 23.50 38.33
CA VAL A 3 -20.58 22.24 38.96
C VAL A 3 -20.93 20.99 38.11
N THR A 4 -22.05 21.02 37.42
CA THR A 4 -22.45 19.91 36.54
C THR A 4 -21.60 19.86 35.25
N LEU A 5 -21.19 20.99 34.72
CA LEU A 5 -20.33 21.06 33.54
C LEU A 5 -18.91 20.58 33.85
N GLU A 6 -18.37 20.98 35.04
CA GLU A 6 -17.07 20.53 35.52
C GLU A 6 -17.05 19.01 35.76
N ALA A 7 -18.08 18.46 36.39
CA ALA A 7 -18.20 17.02 36.61
C ALA A 7 -18.27 16.22 35.29
N ILE A 8 -19.00 16.72 34.29
CA ILE A 8 -19.07 16.08 32.95
C ILE A 8 -17.70 16.13 32.30
N ASN A 9 -17.01 17.27 32.33
CA ASN A 9 -15.69 17.39 31.73
C ASN A 9 -14.64 16.48 32.39
N GLN A 10 -14.68 16.34 33.71
CA GLN A 10 -13.83 15.41 34.45
C GLN A 10 -14.13 13.96 34.10
N ALA A 11 -15.41 13.58 33.97
CA ALA A 11 -15.80 12.23 33.56
C ALA A 11 -15.31 11.88 32.14
N ILE A 12 -15.42 12.84 31.20
CA ILE A 12 -14.90 12.68 29.84
C ILE A 12 -13.38 12.55 29.88
N ALA A 13 -12.67 13.38 30.63
CA ALA A 13 -11.21 13.32 30.75
C ALA A 13 -10.75 11.99 31.35
N ALA A 14 -11.43 11.49 32.39
CA ALA A 14 -11.15 10.19 32.98
C ALA A 14 -11.38 9.04 31.98
N LEU A 15 -12.46 9.09 31.21
CA LEU A 15 -12.74 8.11 30.17
C LEU A 15 -11.63 8.08 29.09
N PHE A 16 -11.20 9.24 28.60
CA PHE A 16 -10.11 9.33 27.65
C PHE A 16 -8.79 8.81 28.26
N PHE A 17 -8.49 9.17 29.50
CA PHE A 17 -7.30 8.66 30.17
C PHE A 17 -7.29 7.13 30.26
N ILE A 18 -8.41 6.50 30.64
CA ILE A 18 -8.55 5.04 30.69
C ILE A 18 -8.40 4.44 29.28
N CYS A 19 -9.07 5.01 28.30
CA CYS A 19 -8.99 4.53 26.91
C CYS A 19 -7.57 4.61 26.31
N TYR A 20 -6.76 5.58 26.72
CA TYR A 20 -5.39 5.75 26.20
C TYR A 20 -4.30 5.17 27.11
N ALA A 21 -4.63 4.82 28.35
CA ALA A 21 -3.65 4.29 29.34
C ALA A 21 -2.93 3.03 28.83
N TYR A 22 -3.59 2.20 28.01
CA TYR A 22 -2.99 1.00 27.44
C TYR A 22 -1.76 1.31 26.55
N GLN A 23 -1.70 2.49 25.93
CA GLN A 23 -0.55 2.89 25.09
C GLN A 23 0.75 2.94 25.90
N PHE A 24 0.67 3.35 27.17
CA PHE A 24 1.84 3.37 28.06
C PHE A 24 2.37 1.96 28.36
N VAL A 25 1.55 0.94 28.24
CA VAL A 25 1.96 -0.47 28.38
C VAL A 25 2.63 -0.97 27.11
N TYR A 26 2.13 -0.56 25.94
CA TYR A 26 2.70 -1.00 24.67
C TYR A 26 4.07 -0.38 24.36
N ILE A 27 4.33 0.85 24.80
CA ILE A 27 5.62 1.51 24.59
C ILE A 27 6.78 0.69 25.19
N PRO A 28 6.79 0.33 26.50
CA PRO A 28 7.87 -0.50 27.04
C PRO A 28 7.90 -1.90 26.40
N ILE A 29 6.75 -2.51 26.10
CA ILE A 29 6.73 -3.80 25.42
C ILE A 29 7.42 -3.70 24.05
N ALA A 30 7.15 -2.65 23.28
CA ALA A 30 7.79 -2.44 21.99
C ALA A 30 9.31 -2.21 22.10
N LEU A 31 9.74 -1.46 23.15
CA LEU A 31 11.15 -1.16 23.36
C LEU A 31 11.96 -2.37 23.87
N PHE A 32 11.36 -3.18 24.75
CA PHE A 32 12.07 -4.31 25.39
C PHE A 32 11.85 -5.65 24.66
N ARG A 33 10.92 -5.73 23.70
CA ARG A 33 10.70 -6.94 22.93
C ARG A 33 11.88 -7.19 22.01
N LYS A 34 12.66 -8.22 22.30
CA LYS A 34 13.71 -8.67 21.40
C LYS A 34 13.08 -9.06 20.07
N LYS A 35 13.56 -8.48 18.97
CA LYS A 35 13.19 -8.93 17.61
C LYS A 35 13.58 -10.40 17.49
N LYS A 36 12.58 -11.28 17.42
CA LYS A 36 12.82 -12.67 17.09
C LYS A 36 13.33 -12.68 15.66
N ARG A 37 14.59 -13.02 15.45
CA ARG A 37 15.11 -13.29 14.10
C ARG A 37 14.37 -14.52 13.59
N LEU A 38 13.47 -14.29 12.67
CA LEU A 38 12.87 -15.41 11.92
C LEU A 38 14.00 -16.06 11.10
N PRO A 39 13.99 -17.39 10.94
CA PRO A 39 14.89 -18.05 10.00
C PRO A 39 14.71 -17.40 8.62
N ALA A 40 15.79 -17.29 7.87
CA ALA A 40 15.73 -16.78 6.50
C ALA A 40 14.68 -17.60 5.73
N ALA A 41 13.61 -16.94 5.31
CA ALA A 41 12.62 -17.59 4.46
C ALA A 41 13.26 -17.89 3.11
N ALA A 42 12.87 -19.00 2.48
CA ALA A 42 13.23 -19.23 1.09
C ALA A 42 12.74 -18.04 0.23
N PRO A 43 13.51 -17.65 -0.78
CA PRO A 43 13.10 -16.57 -1.66
C PRO A 43 11.80 -16.97 -2.38
N HIS A 44 10.83 -16.09 -2.38
CA HIS A 44 9.54 -16.26 -3.05
C HIS A 44 9.44 -15.37 -4.27
N ARG A 45 8.65 -15.77 -5.25
CA ARG A 45 8.29 -14.90 -6.36
C ARG A 45 7.15 -13.97 -5.93
N TYR A 46 7.26 -12.71 -6.27
CA TYR A 46 6.24 -11.70 -5.97
C TYR A 46 5.74 -11.02 -7.23
N ALA A 47 4.44 -10.80 -7.28
CA ALA A 47 3.79 -9.89 -8.21
C ALA A 47 3.37 -8.62 -7.45
N VAL A 48 3.91 -7.47 -7.81
CA VAL A 48 3.52 -6.17 -7.26
C VAL A 48 2.49 -5.55 -8.17
N LEU A 49 1.31 -5.26 -7.66
CA LEU A 49 0.18 -4.72 -8.43
C LEU A 49 -0.04 -3.25 -8.08
N ILE A 50 0.06 -2.39 -9.08
CA ILE A 50 -0.09 -0.94 -8.92
C ILE A 50 -1.22 -0.44 -9.82
N ALA A 51 -2.21 0.24 -9.24
CA ALA A 51 -3.21 0.98 -9.98
C ALA A 51 -2.88 2.47 -9.91
N ALA A 52 -2.57 3.08 -11.04
CA ALA A 52 -2.16 4.47 -11.17
C ALA A 52 -3.15 5.26 -12.02
N ARG A 53 -3.39 6.52 -11.64
CA ARG A 53 -4.23 7.43 -12.41
C ARG A 53 -3.67 8.85 -12.39
N ASN A 54 -3.09 9.29 -13.51
CA ASN A 54 -2.43 10.58 -13.66
C ASN A 54 -1.37 10.81 -12.58
N GLU A 55 -0.43 9.87 -12.48
CA GLU A 55 0.65 9.87 -11.48
C GLU A 55 2.04 10.02 -12.12
N GLU A 56 2.14 10.70 -13.29
CA GLU A 56 3.42 10.87 -14.01
C GLU A 56 4.53 11.48 -13.15
N ALA A 57 4.17 12.32 -12.17
CA ALA A 57 5.14 12.99 -11.30
C ALA A 57 5.79 12.05 -10.26
N VAL A 58 5.14 10.93 -9.91
CA VAL A 58 5.56 10.10 -8.77
C VAL A 58 5.77 8.62 -9.12
N ILE A 59 5.18 8.14 -10.22
CA ILE A 59 5.24 6.72 -10.57
C ILE A 59 6.68 6.24 -10.81
N GLY A 60 7.51 7.09 -11.40
CA GLY A 60 8.93 6.79 -11.64
C GLY A 60 9.71 6.57 -10.35
N ASP A 61 9.55 7.47 -9.38
CA ASP A 61 10.22 7.38 -8.07
C ASP A 61 9.76 6.16 -7.27
N LEU A 62 8.47 5.81 -7.37
CA LEU A 62 7.93 4.60 -6.75
C LEU A 62 8.61 3.35 -7.31
N LEU A 63 8.70 3.23 -8.64
CA LEU A 63 9.33 2.09 -9.31
C LEU A 63 10.83 2.01 -9.01
N ASP A 64 11.53 3.13 -9.01
CA ASP A 64 12.94 3.19 -8.61
C ASP A 64 13.13 2.78 -7.14
N SER A 65 12.19 3.14 -6.26
CA SER A 65 12.19 2.71 -4.86
C SER A 65 11.99 1.20 -4.71
N LEU A 66 11.12 0.60 -5.52
CA LEU A 66 10.95 -0.85 -5.56
C LEU A 66 12.23 -1.57 -6.02
N HIS A 67 12.88 -1.07 -7.07
CA HIS A 67 14.12 -1.66 -7.57
C HIS A 67 15.31 -1.55 -6.60
N ARG A 68 15.26 -0.59 -5.66
CA ARG A 68 16.28 -0.43 -4.60
C ARG A 68 16.06 -1.28 -3.36
N GLN A 69 15.04 -2.14 -3.33
CA GLN A 69 14.81 -3.02 -2.19
C GLN A 69 15.91 -4.08 -2.06
N ASP A 70 16.23 -4.45 -0.83
CA ASP A 70 17.17 -5.55 -0.53
C ASP A 70 16.46 -6.90 -0.75
N TYR A 71 16.16 -7.19 -2.00
CA TYR A 71 15.54 -8.43 -2.46
C TYR A 71 15.99 -8.74 -3.88
N ASP A 72 16.02 -10.04 -4.24
CA ASP A 72 16.35 -10.45 -5.61
C ASP A 72 15.21 -10.02 -6.57
N MET A 73 15.46 -8.95 -7.30
CA MET A 73 14.48 -8.38 -8.22
C MET A 73 14.15 -9.27 -9.42
N SER A 74 14.95 -10.32 -9.69
CA SER A 74 14.58 -11.33 -10.70
C SER A 74 13.35 -12.17 -10.29
N LEU A 75 13.03 -12.16 -9.00
CA LEU A 75 11.85 -12.84 -8.42
C LEU A 75 10.65 -11.88 -8.26
N VAL A 76 10.78 -10.62 -8.67
CA VAL A 76 9.71 -9.61 -8.51
C VAL A 76 9.26 -9.13 -9.88
N THR A 77 7.98 -9.30 -10.18
CA THR A 77 7.37 -8.72 -11.37
C THR A 77 6.44 -7.58 -10.95
N VAL A 78 6.65 -6.40 -11.52
CA VAL A 78 5.80 -5.23 -11.23
C VAL A 78 4.80 -5.04 -12.36
N PHE A 79 3.52 -5.07 -12.02
CA PHE A 79 2.40 -4.84 -12.92
C PHE A 79 1.75 -3.50 -12.59
N VAL A 80 1.57 -2.66 -13.59
CA VAL A 80 0.92 -1.35 -13.45
C VAL A 80 -0.31 -1.31 -14.34
N ILE A 81 -1.46 -0.90 -13.80
CA ILE A 81 -2.60 -0.53 -14.60
C ILE A 81 -2.79 0.99 -14.59
N ALA A 82 -2.63 1.62 -15.76
CA ALA A 82 -2.91 3.03 -15.98
C ALA A 82 -4.41 3.21 -16.23
N ASP A 83 -5.16 3.57 -15.16
CA ASP A 83 -6.62 3.67 -15.20
C ASP A 83 -7.08 5.08 -15.57
N ASN A 84 -7.66 5.22 -16.75
CA ASN A 84 -8.14 6.50 -17.28
C ASN A 84 -7.08 7.62 -17.24
N CYS A 85 -5.81 7.28 -17.51
CA CYS A 85 -4.72 8.25 -17.57
C CYS A 85 -4.79 9.10 -18.83
N THR A 86 -4.48 10.38 -18.67
CA THR A 86 -4.39 11.36 -19.77
C THR A 86 -2.98 11.96 -19.88
N ASP A 87 -2.07 11.55 -18.99
CA ASP A 87 -0.69 11.98 -18.86
C ASP A 87 0.29 10.86 -19.28
N ARG A 88 1.57 11.03 -18.96
CA ARG A 88 2.63 10.07 -19.29
C ARG A 88 2.81 8.92 -18.30
N THR A 89 1.88 8.72 -17.35
CA THR A 89 1.98 7.66 -16.32
C THR A 89 2.34 6.30 -16.90
N ALA A 90 1.62 5.85 -17.94
CA ALA A 90 1.85 4.55 -18.57
C ALA A 90 3.24 4.45 -19.24
N ALA A 91 3.65 5.50 -19.95
CA ALA A 91 4.95 5.54 -20.63
C ALA A 91 6.10 5.46 -19.61
N ILE A 92 6.05 6.29 -18.56
CA ILE A 92 7.07 6.31 -17.51
C ILE A 92 7.16 4.95 -16.80
N ALA A 93 6.01 4.33 -16.48
CA ALA A 93 5.99 3.02 -15.86
C ALA A 93 6.65 1.94 -16.74
N SER A 94 6.39 1.98 -18.04
CA SER A 94 7.00 1.06 -19.01
C SER A 94 8.51 1.30 -19.15
N GLU A 95 8.96 2.55 -19.23
CA GLU A 95 10.38 2.93 -19.28
C GLU A 95 11.15 2.44 -18.05
N LYS A 96 10.48 2.32 -16.90
CA LYS A 96 11.02 1.80 -15.64
C LYS A 96 10.93 0.27 -15.51
N GLY A 97 10.53 -0.44 -16.57
CA GLY A 97 10.54 -1.90 -16.61
C GLY A 97 9.31 -2.58 -16.00
N ALA A 98 8.25 -1.85 -15.69
CA ALA A 98 6.99 -2.45 -15.29
C ALA A 98 6.23 -3.04 -16.48
N VAL A 99 5.47 -4.11 -16.25
CA VAL A 99 4.47 -4.61 -17.20
C VAL A 99 3.23 -3.73 -17.09
N VAL A 100 2.92 -2.98 -18.15
CA VAL A 100 1.89 -1.94 -18.11
C VAL A 100 0.66 -2.34 -18.90
N TYR A 101 -0.49 -2.23 -18.26
CA TYR A 101 -1.81 -2.31 -18.89
C TYR A 101 -2.51 -0.95 -18.83
N THR A 102 -3.29 -0.63 -19.84
CA THR A 102 -4.09 0.59 -19.89
C THR A 102 -5.58 0.24 -19.82
N ARG A 103 -6.35 1.05 -19.12
CA ARG A 103 -7.78 0.88 -18.99
C ARG A 103 -8.49 2.22 -19.15
N GLU A 104 -9.47 2.26 -20.02
CA GLU A 104 -10.36 3.40 -20.22
C GLU A 104 -11.80 2.98 -19.91
N ASN A 105 -12.27 3.28 -18.70
CA ASN A 105 -13.65 3.01 -18.31
C ASN A 105 -14.14 4.08 -17.34
N ARG A 106 -14.92 5.01 -17.84
CA ARG A 106 -15.49 6.11 -17.07
C ARG A 106 -16.76 5.77 -16.28
N ARG A 107 -17.30 4.57 -16.48
CA ARG A 107 -18.49 4.10 -15.75
C ARG A 107 -18.12 3.39 -14.44
N GLN A 108 -17.01 2.66 -14.44
CA GLN A 108 -16.50 1.94 -13.31
C GLN A 108 -15.18 2.59 -12.87
N VAL A 109 -15.28 3.69 -12.14
CA VAL A 109 -14.13 4.46 -11.67
C VAL A 109 -13.76 4.02 -10.27
N GLY A 110 -12.46 3.83 -10.03
CA GLY A 110 -11.93 3.53 -8.71
C GLY A 110 -10.86 2.43 -8.72
N LYS A 111 -10.00 2.49 -7.72
CA LYS A 111 -8.84 1.59 -7.56
C LYS A 111 -9.23 0.10 -7.56
N GLY A 112 -10.37 -0.24 -6.96
CA GLY A 112 -10.86 -1.63 -6.91
C GLY A 112 -11.13 -2.19 -8.32
N TYR A 113 -11.86 -1.44 -9.16
CA TYR A 113 -12.13 -1.85 -10.53
C TYR A 113 -10.88 -1.89 -11.40
N ALA A 114 -9.92 -0.99 -11.17
CA ALA A 114 -8.65 -1.01 -11.86
C ALA A 114 -7.85 -2.26 -11.51
N LEU A 115 -7.74 -2.60 -10.23
CA LEU A 115 -7.02 -3.81 -9.78
C LEU A 115 -7.73 -5.10 -10.23
N GLU A 116 -9.05 -5.14 -10.25
CA GLU A 116 -9.81 -6.27 -10.78
C GLU A 116 -9.50 -6.51 -12.28
N ALA A 117 -9.49 -5.43 -13.06
CA ALA A 117 -9.11 -5.49 -14.47
C ALA A 117 -7.66 -5.94 -14.65
N LEU A 118 -6.74 -5.42 -13.83
CA LEU A 118 -5.33 -5.84 -13.84
C LEU A 118 -5.19 -7.34 -13.57
N LEU A 119 -5.86 -7.85 -12.55
CA LEU A 119 -5.86 -9.27 -12.22
C LEU A 119 -6.44 -10.13 -13.35
N ALA A 120 -7.47 -9.65 -14.06
CA ALA A 120 -8.03 -10.33 -15.21
C ALA A 120 -7.02 -10.44 -16.37
N HIS A 121 -6.29 -9.35 -16.66
CA HIS A 121 -5.22 -9.35 -17.66
C HIS A 121 -4.09 -10.31 -17.27
N ILE A 122 -3.61 -10.24 -16.03
CA ILE A 122 -2.53 -11.13 -15.56
C ILE A 122 -2.94 -12.60 -15.67
N ARG A 123 -4.16 -12.97 -15.27
CA ARG A 123 -4.65 -14.34 -15.39
C ARG A 123 -4.76 -14.82 -16.85
N SER A 124 -5.05 -13.91 -17.77
CA SER A 124 -5.08 -14.22 -19.19
C SER A 124 -3.70 -14.45 -19.77
N ASP A 125 -2.75 -13.60 -19.41
CA ASP A 125 -1.40 -13.59 -20.00
C ASP A 125 -0.44 -14.57 -19.30
N TYR A 126 -0.73 -14.93 -18.04
CA TYR A 126 0.07 -15.82 -17.20
C TYR A 126 -0.82 -16.92 -16.57
N PRO A 127 -1.39 -17.84 -17.36
CA PRO A 127 -2.36 -18.82 -16.85
C PRO A 127 -1.74 -19.83 -15.86
N ASP A 128 -0.43 -20.04 -15.93
CA ASP A 128 0.33 -20.99 -15.08
C ASP A 128 1.13 -20.28 -13.96
N GLY A 129 0.87 -19.00 -13.72
CA GLY A 129 1.62 -18.11 -12.78
C GLY A 129 1.10 -18.05 -11.36
#